data_d5ef56d8cbbcbde955f48967b7d8fe49
#
_entry.id   d5ef56d8cbbcbde955f48967b7d8fe49
#
_cell.length_a   1.000
_cell.length_b   1.000
_cell.length_c   1.000
_cell.angle_alpha   90.00
_cell.angle_beta   90.00
_cell.angle_gamma   90.00
#
_symmetry.space_group_name_H-M   'P 1'
#
loop_
_entity.id
_entity.type
_entity.pdbx_description
1 polymer ?
#
loop_
_entity_poly.entity_id
_entity_poly.type
_entity_poly.pdbx_seq_one_letter_code
_entity_poly.pdbx_strand_id
1 'polypeptide(L)'
;MPGLGDRVLWQDAAMTPSTPIPAVVPAGRMADSAQPVLPLPDSGLELRPWEPSDADALVAAGRDPAIRQWNLLAVETAKDARGRIARMHERWRAEAGAVWAVARPDGGEALGLIGFNDVDLAGGSAEIVYWVLPQGRGNGVVVEATRRVSRWALDDLGLHRLRLCHSVANEASCRVAAKAGYAFEGTMRGALLHADGWHDQHLHALVRGDA
;
A
#
# COMPACT_ATOMS: atom_id res chain seq x y z
N MET A 1 -28.75 -1.94 -53.53
CA MET A 1 -28.49 -0.93 -52.48
C MET A 1 -29.50 -1.16 -51.37
N PRO A 2 -29.18 -1.84 -50.25
CA PRO A 2 -29.98 -1.75 -49.04
C PRO A 2 -29.33 -0.77 -48.08
N GLY A 3 -30.18 0.08 -47.48
CA GLY A 3 -29.82 1.21 -46.67
C GLY A 3 -29.24 0.86 -45.30
N LEU A 4 -28.29 1.68 -44.92
CA LEU A 4 -27.81 1.84 -43.54
C LEU A 4 -28.96 2.37 -42.66
N GLY A 5 -29.01 1.86 -41.44
CA GLY A 5 -29.52 2.70 -40.39
C GLY A 5 -30.43 2.06 -39.38
N ASP A 6 -29.95 1.13 -38.56
CA ASP A 6 -30.47 1.01 -37.20
C ASP A 6 -29.36 1.45 -36.19
N ARG A 7 -29.29 2.77 -35.98
CA ARG A 7 -28.71 3.31 -34.76
C ARG A 7 -29.60 2.87 -33.62
N VAL A 8 -29.13 1.93 -32.85
CA VAL A 8 -29.70 1.68 -31.52
C VAL A 8 -29.48 2.96 -30.69
N LEU A 9 -30.49 3.81 -30.66
CA LEU A 9 -30.61 4.90 -29.72
C LEU A 9 -30.82 4.25 -28.36
N TRP A 10 -29.82 4.32 -27.52
CA TRP A 10 -30.00 4.14 -26.06
C TRP A 10 -30.95 5.27 -25.64
N GLN A 11 -32.25 5.03 -25.71
CA GLN A 11 -33.22 5.95 -25.15
C GLN A 11 -32.95 6.12 -23.67
N ASP A 12 -32.90 7.36 -23.22
CA ASP A 12 -32.82 7.79 -21.85
C ASP A 12 -33.90 7.07 -21.00
N ALA A 13 -33.57 5.89 -20.52
CA ALA A 13 -34.28 5.33 -19.38
C ALA A 13 -34.00 6.31 -18.25
N ALA A 14 -35.01 7.06 -17.83
CA ALA A 14 -34.93 7.90 -16.64
C ALA A 14 -34.30 7.07 -15.52
N MET A 15 -33.02 7.32 -15.22
CA MET A 15 -32.33 6.66 -14.14
C MET A 15 -33.13 6.99 -12.87
N THR A 16 -33.81 6.00 -12.34
CA THR A 16 -34.36 6.09 -10.99
C THR A 16 -33.20 6.53 -10.10
N PRO A 17 -33.34 7.60 -9.26
CA PRO A 17 -32.26 8.01 -8.39
C PRO A 17 -31.85 6.81 -7.55
N SER A 18 -30.62 6.30 -7.82
CA SER A 18 -30.06 5.20 -7.04
C SER A 18 -29.87 5.69 -5.60
N THR A 19 -30.35 4.93 -4.65
CA THR A 19 -30.04 5.21 -3.23
C THR A 19 -28.52 5.27 -3.11
N PRO A 20 -27.93 6.38 -2.64
CA PRO A 20 -26.49 6.51 -2.53
C PRO A 20 -25.96 5.41 -1.59
N ILE A 21 -24.93 4.69 -2.01
CA ILE A 21 -24.23 3.73 -1.15
C ILE A 21 -23.46 4.55 -0.11
N PRO A 22 -23.70 4.35 1.19
CA PRO A 22 -22.94 5.04 2.24
C PRO A 22 -21.45 4.70 2.13
N ALA A 23 -20.58 5.67 2.42
CA ALA A 23 -19.15 5.41 2.52
C ALA A 23 -18.87 4.38 3.63
N VAL A 24 -17.98 3.43 3.36
CA VAL A 24 -17.54 2.40 4.32
C VAL A 24 -16.84 3.05 5.51
N VAL A 25 -15.94 4.01 5.21
CA VAL A 25 -15.27 4.83 6.22
C VAL A 25 -15.58 6.30 5.91
N PRO A 26 -16.10 7.07 6.87
CA PRO A 26 -16.33 8.49 6.67
C PRO A 26 -15.04 9.27 6.37
N ALA A 27 -15.12 10.28 5.51
CA ALA A 27 -14.03 11.23 5.29
C ALA A 27 -13.65 11.95 6.62
N GLY A 28 -12.39 12.35 6.74
CA GLY A 28 -11.84 12.96 7.97
C GLY A 28 -11.25 11.92 8.94
N ARG A 29 -11.48 10.65 8.73
CA ARG A 29 -11.06 9.59 9.65
C ARG A 29 -9.54 9.51 9.84
N MET A 30 -8.79 9.83 8.80
CA MET A 30 -7.32 9.96 8.85
C MET A 30 -6.91 11.43 9.00
N ALA A 31 -7.49 12.32 8.22
CA ALA A 31 -7.12 13.73 8.15
C ALA A 31 -7.23 14.45 9.51
N ASP A 32 -8.24 14.12 10.31
CA ASP A 32 -8.53 14.73 11.60
C ASP A 32 -7.74 14.09 12.77
N SER A 33 -6.86 13.14 12.47
CA SER A 33 -6.07 12.42 13.47
C SER A 33 -4.57 12.41 13.15
N ALA A 34 -3.74 12.32 14.18
CA ALA A 34 -2.32 12.03 13.99
C ALA A 34 -2.14 10.59 13.49
N GLN A 35 -1.17 10.38 12.59
CA GLN A 35 -0.80 9.04 12.17
C GLN A 35 -0.24 8.27 13.39
N PRO A 36 -0.81 7.10 13.74
CA PRO A 36 -0.42 6.41 14.97
C PRO A 36 0.95 5.74 14.86
N VAL A 37 1.60 5.60 16.01
CA VAL A 37 2.74 4.68 16.19
C VAL A 37 2.19 3.30 16.51
N LEU A 38 2.68 2.27 15.81
CA LEU A 38 2.21 0.90 15.94
C LEU A 38 3.38 -0.01 16.32
N PRO A 39 3.43 -0.54 17.55
CA PRO A 39 4.54 -1.39 17.98
C PRO A 39 4.57 -2.73 17.23
N LEU A 40 5.80 -3.25 17.03
CA LEU A 40 6.14 -4.55 16.46
C LEU A 40 6.88 -5.38 17.52
N PRO A 41 6.14 -6.03 18.44
CA PRO A 41 6.73 -6.66 19.62
C PRO A 41 7.67 -7.84 19.30
N ASP A 42 7.40 -8.60 18.22
CA ASP A 42 8.19 -9.79 17.87
C ASP A 42 9.61 -9.41 17.41
N SER A 43 9.75 -8.28 16.71
CA SER A 43 11.02 -7.76 16.21
C SER A 43 11.66 -6.70 17.11
N GLY A 44 10.94 -6.19 18.09
CA GLY A 44 11.38 -5.05 18.92
C GLY A 44 11.48 -3.73 18.14
N LEU A 45 10.71 -3.61 17.06
CA LEU A 45 10.62 -2.44 16.20
C LEU A 45 9.27 -1.74 16.38
N GLU A 46 9.08 -0.64 15.65
CA GLU A 46 7.81 0.07 15.58
C GLU A 46 7.54 0.58 14.16
N LEU A 47 6.27 0.84 13.88
CA LEU A 47 5.83 1.60 12.72
C LEU A 47 5.51 3.01 13.19
N ARG A 48 6.29 4.00 12.75
CA ARG A 48 6.07 5.41 13.06
C ARG A 48 5.96 6.25 11.79
N PRO A 49 5.38 7.45 11.86
CA PRO A 49 5.47 8.39 10.76
C PRO A 49 6.92 8.62 10.34
N TRP A 50 7.14 8.85 9.04
CA TRP A 50 8.46 9.22 8.52
C TRP A 50 8.86 10.59 9.02
N GLU A 51 10.12 10.76 9.37
CA GLU A 51 10.71 12.02 9.82
C GLU A 51 11.75 12.55 8.82
N PRO A 52 11.99 13.88 8.75
CA PRO A 52 13.03 14.43 7.87
C PRO A 52 14.43 13.85 8.14
N SER A 53 14.70 13.37 9.35
CA SER A 53 15.91 12.66 9.78
C SER A 53 16.09 11.31 9.10
N ASP A 54 15.01 10.68 8.60
CA ASP A 54 15.04 9.38 7.90
C ASP A 54 15.48 9.51 6.42
N ALA A 55 15.84 10.70 5.97
CA ALA A 55 16.19 10.94 4.56
C ALA A 55 17.26 9.97 4.04
N ASP A 56 18.26 9.63 4.84
CA ASP A 56 19.35 8.74 4.46
C ASP A 56 18.86 7.30 4.21
N ALA A 57 17.88 6.83 4.98
CA ALA A 57 17.26 5.52 4.75
C ALA A 57 16.52 5.45 3.40
N LEU A 58 15.83 6.52 2.99
CA LEU A 58 15.19 6.60 1.67
C LEU A 58 16.22 6.65 0.54
N VAL A 59 17.33 7.37 0.71
CA VAL A 59 18.43 7.40 -0.27
C VAL A 59 19.06 6.01 -0.38
N ALA A 60 19.31 5.34 0.75
CA ALA A 60 19.83 3.98 0.75
C ALA A 60 18.89 2.99 0.04
N ALA A 61 17.57 3.10 0.27
CA ALA A 61 16.58 2.31 -0.44
C ALA A 61 16.57 2.57 -1.95
N GLY A 62 16.72 3.84 -2.37
CA GLY A 62 16.82 4.21 -3.80
C GLY A 62 18.08 3.67 -4.49
N ARG A 63 19.09 3.25 -3.73
CA ARG A 63 20.34 2.66 -4.24
C ARG A 63 20.37 1.13 -4.15
N ASP A 64 19.52 0.51 -3.34
CA ASP A 64 19.48 -0.95 -3.19
C ASP A 64 18.90 -1.61 -4.44
N PRO A 65 19.65 -2.51 -5.11
CA PRO A 65 19.21 -3.11 -6.38
C PRO A 65 17.93 -3.96 -6.22
N ALA A 66 17.76 -4.65 -5.10
CA ALA A 66 16.59 -5.49 -4.87
C ALA A 66 15.33 -4.65 -4.60
N ILE A 67 15.48 -3.49 -3.96
CA ILE A 67 14.36 -2.55 -3.78
C ILE A 67 14.01 -1.93 -5.14
N ARG A 68 15.00 -1.48 -5.90
CA ARG A 68 14.78 -0.89 -7.24
C ARG A 68 14.13 -1.84 -8.23
N GLN A 69 14.45 -3.13 -8.15
CA GLN A 69 13.85 -4.15 -9.01
C GLN A 69 12.33 -4.20 -8.87
N TRP A 70 11.82 -4.07 -7.65
CA TRP A 70 10.40 -4.27 -7.36
C TRP A 70 9.63 -2.99 -7.02
N ASN A 71 10.33 -1.89 -6.79
CA ASN A 71 9.72 -0.62 -6.42
C ASN A 71 10.25 0.49 -7.33
N LEU A 72 9.36 1.29 -7.91
CA LEU A 72 9.69 2.47 -8.71
C LEU A 72 10.13 3.62 -7.77
N LEU A 73 11.24 3.40 -7.04
CA LEU A 73 11.76 4.35 -6.06
C LEU A 73 12.88 5.20 -6.68
N ALA A 74 12.54 6.39 -7.15
CA ALA A 74 13.48 7.38 -7.63
C ALA A 74 13.81 8.38 -6.50
N VAL A 75 14.81 8.05 -5.67
CA VAL A 75 15.34 8.92 -4.61
C VAL A 75 16.86 8.83 -4.65
N GLU A 76 17.50 9.91 -5.06
CA GLU A 76 18.97 9.96 -5.25
C GLU A 76 19.66 10.82 -4.18
N THR A 77 18.99 11.86 -3.72
CA THR A 77 19.53 12.85 -2.78
C THR A 77 18.69 12.98 -1.50
N ALA A 78 19.30 13.50 -0.45
CA ALA A 78 18.59 13.82 0.79
C ALA A 78 17.49 14.89 0.58
N LYS A 79 17.63 15.75 -0.43
CA LYS A 79 16.57 16.71 -0.81
C LYS A 79 15.36 15.98 -1.37
N ASP A 80 15.55 15.03 -2.28
CA ASP A 80 14.48 14.23 -2.87
C ASP A 80 13.77 13.41 -1.79
N ALA A 81 14.56 12.82 -0.88
CA ALA A 81 14.06 12.06 0.27
C ALA A 81 13.16 12.91 1.17
N ARG A 82 13.61 14.11 1.60
CA ARG A 82 12.79 15.02 2.40
C ARG A 82 11.51 15.46 1.67
N GLY A 83 11.60 15.75 0.36
CA GLY A 83 10.42 16.04 -0.46
C GLY A 83 9.44 14.87 -0.52
N ARG A 84 9.94 13.62 -0.56
CA ARG A 84 9.10 12.42 -0.51
C ARG A 84 8.42 12.25 0.85
N ILE A 85 9.14 12.48 1.94
CA ILE A 85 8.58 12.45 3.31
C ILE A 85 7.45 13.48 3.45
N ALA A 86 7.66 14.70 2.99
CA ALA A 86 6.61 15.73 3.00
C ALA A 86 5.34 15.26 2.25
N ARG A 87 5.51 14.66 1.06
CA ARG A 87 4.37 14.08 0.30
C ARG A 87 3.69 12.92 1.02
N MET A 88 4.41 12.11 1.81
CA MET A 88 3.79 11.06 2.64
C MET A 88 2.83 11.66 3.66
N HIS A 89 3.22 12.73 4.34
CA HIS A 89 2.36 13.45 5.27
C HIS A 89 1.18 14.15 4.56
N GLU A 90 1.40 14.69 3.37
CA GLU A 90 0.31 15.27 2.55
C GLU A 90 -0.71 14.21 2.16
N ARG A 91 -0.26 13.02 1.75
CA ARG A 91 -1.15 11.90 1.39
C ARG A 91 -1.97 11.39 2.58
N TRP A 92 -1.39 11.38 3.79
CA TRP A 92 -2.14 11.09 5.02
C TRP A 92 -3.28 12.09 5.22
N ARG A 93 -2.96 13.38 5.18
CA ARG A 93 -3.97 14.45 5.32
C ARG A 93 -5.02 14.46 4.21
N ALA A 94 -4.63 14.06 3.00
CA ALA A 94 -5.55 13.91 1.87
C ALA A 94 -6.30 12.57 1.87
N GLU A 95 -6.05 11.71 2.86
CA GLU A 95 -6.64 10.37 2.98
C GLU A 95 -6.41 9.45 1.76
N ALA A 96 -5.35 9.73 1.00
CA ALA A 96 -5.00 9.04 -0.24
C ALA A 96 -3.88 8.01 -0.08
N GLY A 97 -3.29 7.90 1.11
CA GLY A 97 -2.23 6.95 1.42
C GLY A 97 -1.75 7.09 2.87
N ALA A 98 -1.26 5.99 3.41
CA ALA A 98 -0.77 5.90 4.78
C ALA A 98 0.48 5.02 4.82
N VAL A 99 1.66 5.60 4.97
CA VAL A 99 2.91 4.85 5.00
C VAL A 99 3.73 5.17 6.24
N TRP A 100 4.27 4.13 6.87
CA TRP A 100 5.11 4.18 8.07
C TRP A 100 6.54 3.82 7.76
N ALA A 101 7.46 4.40 8.52
CA ALA A 101 8.80 3.87 8.68
C ALA A 101 8.73 2.63 9.58
N VAL A 102 9.34 1.54 9.14
CA VAL A 102 9.70 0.42 10.03
C VAL A 102 10.99 0.83 10.71
N ALA A 103 10.97 1.12 11.98
CA ALA A 103 12.08 1.77 12.68
C ALA A 103 12.39 1.14 14.03
N ARG A 104 13.59 1.41 14.53
CA ARG A 104 13.91 1.19 15.95
C ARG A 104 13.11 2.18 16.79
N PRO A 105 12.63 1.78 17.99
CA PRO A 105 11.93 2.69 18.87
C PRO A 105 12.83 3.88 19.32
N ASP A 106 12.20 4.85 19.97
CA ASP A 106 12.87 6.04 20.53
C ASP A 106 13.57 6.91 19.46
N GLY A 107 12.95 7.06 18.27
CA GLY A 107 13.49 7.87 17.18
C GLY A 107 14.72 7.24 16.50
N GLY A 108 14.91 5.93 16.64
CA GLY A 108 16.01 5.21 16.03
C GLY A 108 15.87 5.05 14.52
N GLU A 109 16.88 4.42 13.91
CA GLU A 109 17.05 4.28 12.46
C GLU A 109 15.85 3.63 11.77
N ALA A 110 15.41 4.21 10.65
CA ALA A 110 14.42 3.60 9.77
C ALA A 110 15.06 2.49 8.93
N LEU A 111 14.49 1.30 8.99
CA LEU A 111 14.95 0.08 8.31
C LEU A 111 14.10 -0.30 7.09
N GLY A 112 12.94 0.33 6.93
CA GLY A 112 12.03 0.00 5.86
C GLY A 112 10.82 0.91 5.81
N LEU A 113 9.95 0.65 4.85
CA LEU A 113 8.66 1.29 4.64
C LEU A 113 7.59 0.23 4.56
N ILE A 114 6.45 0.49 5.18
CA ILE A 114 5.23 -0.26 4.98
C ILE A 114 4.02 0.66 5.06
N GLY A 115 2.94 0.31 4.37
CA GLY A 115 1.68 1.04 4.46
C GLY A 115 0.78 0.80 3.27
N PHE A 116 0.00 1.81 2.94
CA PHE A 116 -1.04 1.73 1.92
C PHE A 116 -0.88 2.81 0.87
N ASN A 117 -0.99 2.40 -0.39
CA ASN A 117 -1.36 3.25 -1.52
C ASN A 117 -2.85 3.06 -1.83
N ASP A 118 -3.36 3.93 -2.71
CA ASP A 118 -4.72 3.83 -3.25
C ASP A 118 -5.78 3.61 -2.15
N VAL A 119 -5.68 4.40 -1.08
CA VAL A 119 -6.67 4.38 -0.01
C VAL A 119 -7.98 4.95 -0.55
N ASP A 120 -9.01 4.13 -0.55
CA ASP A 120 -10.38 4.47 -0.89
C ASP A 120 -11.25 4.26 0.35
N LEU A 121 -11.46 5.31 1.13
CA LEU A 121 -12.28 5.26 2.33
C LEU A 121 -13.75 4.98 2.00
N ALA A 122 -14.24 5.55 0.90
CA ALA A 122 -15.65 5.38 0.52
C ALA A 122 -15.94 3.94 0.08
N GLY A 123 -15.06 3.34 -0.73
CA GLY A 123 -15.15 1.93 -1.13
C GLY A 123 -14.60 0.95 -0.11
N GLY A 124 -13.92 1.45 0.94
CA GLY A 124 -13.39 0.62 2.03
C GLY A 124 -12.19 -0.23 1.64
N SER A 125 -11.31 0.24 0.74
CA SER A 125 -10.18 -0.57 0.27
C SER A 125 -8.85 0.18 0.24
N ALA A 126 -7.73 -0.57 0.27
CA ALA A 126 -6.38 -0.04 0.08
C ALA A 126 -5.43 -1.11 -0.44
N GLU A 127 -4.27 -0.70 -0.97
CA GLU A 127 -3.22 -1.61 -1.43
C GLU A 127 -1.98 -1.51 -0.55
N ILE A 128 -1.51 -2.66 -0.05
CA ILE A 128 -0.27 -2.77 0.74
C ILE A 128 0.94 -2.50 -0.15
N VAL A 129 1.85 -1.68 0.38
CA VAL A 129 3.17 -1.43 -0.20
C VAL A 129 4.25 -1.54 0.87
N TYR A 130 5.40 -2.11 0.52
CA TYR A 130 6.54 -2.21 1.43
C TYR A 130 7.87 -2.40 0.72
N TRP A 131 8.92 -2.07 1.43
CA TRP A 131 10.29 -2.50 1.19
C TRP A 131 11.06 -2.48 2.51
N VAL A 132 12.16 -3.22 2.57
CA VAL A 132 13.06 -3.24 3.74
C VAL A 132 14.52 -3.24 3.30
N LEU A 133 15.33 -2.44 3.97
CA LEU A 133 16.78 -2.37 3.77
C LEU A 133 17.45 -3.70 4.16
N PRO A 134 18.65 -4.00 3.64
CA PRO A 134 19.34 -5.25 3.91
C PRO A 134 19.44 -5.60 5.39
N GLN A 135 19.74 -4.62 6.26
CA GLN A 135 19.88 -4.81 7.71
C GLN A 135 18.56 -5.18 8.42
N GLY A 136 17.40 -4.99 7.77
CA GLY A 136 16.09 -5.39 8.31
C GLY A 136 15.57 -6.71 7.73
N ARG A 137 16.32 -7.34 6.80
CA ARG A 137 15.86 -8.58 6.13
C ARG A 137 16.10 -9.81 7.00
N GLY A 138 15.36 -10.90 6.72
CA GLY A 138 15.60 -12.24 7.28
C GLY A 138 14.85 -12.56 8.57
N ASN A 139 14.41 -11.57 9.36
CA ASN A 139 13.84 -11.77 10.71
C ASN A 139 12.29 -11.70 10.75
N GLY A 140 11.60 -11.86 9.62
CA GLY A 140 10.14 -11.84 9.60
C GLY A 140 9.48 -10.45 9.75
N VAL A 141 10.27 -9.41 9.87
CA VAL A 141 9.81 -8.01 10.13
C VAL A 141 8.70 -7.58 9.16
N VAL A 142 8.85 -7.85 7.85
CA VAL A 142 7.83 -7.46 6.86
C VAL A 142 6.51 -8.18 7.10
N VAL A 143 6.55 -9.46 7.49
CA VAL A 143 5.33 -10.24 7.79
C VAL A 143 4.64 -9.68 9.04
N GLU A 144 5.39 -9.41 10.11
CA GLU A 144 4.87 -8.79 11.33
C GLU A 144 4.28 -7.41 11.05
N ALA A 145 5.02 -6.57 10.34
CA ALA A 145 4.58 -5.22 9.96
C ALA A 145 3.30 -5.27 9.08
N THR A 146 3.24 -6.20 8.10
CA THR A 146 2.06 -6.39 7.26
C THR A 146 0.84 -6.77 8.10
N ARG A 147 0.98 -7.73 9.01
CA ARG A 147 -0.12 -8.10 9.92
C ARG A 147 -0.55 -6.93 10.82
N ARG A 148 0.42 -6.18 11.34
CA ARG A 148 0.13 -5.07 12.26
C ARG A 148 -0.61 -3.93 11.57
N VAL A 149 -0.14 -3.51 10.38
CA VAL A 149 -0.79 -2.44 9.64
C VAL A 149 -2.14 -2.88 9.07
N SER A 150 -2.29 -4.16 8.70
CA SER A 150 -3.56 -4.72 8.24
C SER A 150 -4.63 -4.71 9.34
N ARG A 151 -4.27 -5.10 10.57
CA ARG A 151 -5.18 -5.01 11.72
C ARG A 151 -5.61 -3.57 11.97
N TRP A 152 -4.66 -2.62 11.96
CA TRP A 152 -5.02 -1.21 12.09
C TRP A 152 -6.01 -0.76 11.00
N ALA A 153 -5.78 -1.14 9.75
CA ALA A 153 -6.63 -0.71 8.64
C ALA A 153 -8.04 -1.32 8.70
N LEU A 154 -8.15 -2.60 9.05
CA LEU A 154 -9.43 -3.32 9.10
C LEU A 154 -10.21 -2.99 10.39
N ASP A 155 -9.53 -2.96 11.55
CA ASP A 155 -10.20 -2.86 12.85
C ASP A 155 -10.32 -1.42 13.34
N ASP A 156 -9.23 -0.63 13.27
CA ASP A 156 -9.19 0.73 13.83
C ASP A 156 -9.71 1.77 12.82
N LEU A 157 -9.22 1.73 11.56
CA LEU A 157 -9.65 2.66 10.52
C LEU A 157 -11.03 2.26 9.96
N GLY A 158 -11.29 0.98 9.79
CA GLY A 158 -12.58 0.48 9.37
C GLY A 158 -12.67 0.07 7.91
N LEU A 159 -11.56 -0.10 7.19
CA LEU A 159 -11.58 -0.63 5.83
C LEU A 159 -12.18 -2.05 5.79
N HIS A 160 -12.69 -2.42 4.63
CA HIS A 160 -13.29 -3.74 4.39
C HIS A 160 -12.29 -4.71 3.76
N ARG A 161 -11.42 -4.21 2.86
CA ARG A 161 -10.56 -5.05 2.04
C ARG A 161 -9.17 -4.44 1.83
N LEU A 162 -8.16 -5.27 1.97
CA LEU A 162 -6.77 -4.94 1.64
C LEU A 162 -6.28 -5.82 0.49
N ARG A 163 -5.58 -5.21 -0.47
CA ARG A 163 -4.90 -5.91 -1.57
C ARG A 163 -3.41 -5.91 -1.31
N LEU A 164 -2.75 -6.98 -1.73
CA LEU A 164 -1.30 -7.08 -1.83
C LEU A 164 -0.96 -7.63 -3.21
N CYS A 165 -0.37 -6.77 -4.03
CA CYS A 165 -0.03 -7.08 -5.41
C CYS A 165 1.49 -7.12 -5.56
N HIS A 166 2.00 -8.07 -6.37
CA HIS A 166 3.43 -8.18 -6.67
C HIS A 166 3.67 -8.93 -7.98
N SER A 167 4.84 -8.71 -8.61
CA SER A 167 5.26 -9.53 -9.75
C SER A 167 5.32 -11.01 -9.37
N VAL A 168 4.87 -11.88 -10.27
CA VAL A 168 4.99 -13.35 -10.12
C VAL A 168 6.45 -13.77 -9.85
N ALA A 169 7.41 -13.05 -10.42
CA ALA A 169 8.84 -13.28 -10.21
C ALA A 169 9.34 -12.86 -8.80
N ASN A 170 8.54 -12.11 -8.03
CA ASN A 170 8.89 -11.70 -6.67
C ASN A 170 8.41 -12.73 -5.64
N GLU A 171 9.08 -13.89 -5.57
CA GLU A 171 8.74 -14.94 -4.61
C GLU A 171 8.80 -14.50 -3.14
N ALA A 172 9.62 -13.50 -2.82
CA ALA A 172 9.71 -12.98 -1.46
C ALA A 172 8.39 -12.34 -1.03
N SER A 173 7.77 -11.53 -1.91
CA SER A 173 6.46 -10.92 -1.66
C SER A 173 5.34 -11.96 -1.63
N CYS A 174 5.42 -13.03 -2.45
CA CYS A 174 4.48 -14.13 -2.38
C CYS A 174 4.50 -14.82 -0.99
N ARG A 175 5.70 -15.06 -0.46
CA ARG A 175 5.85 -15.63 0.91
C ARG A 175 5.34 -14.68 2.00
N VAL A 176 5.52 -13.37 1.83
CA VAL A 176 4.97 -12.37 2.77
C VAL A 176 3.45 -12.41 2.74
N ALA A 177 2.81 -12.36 1.58
CA ALA A 177 1.36 -12.41 1.44
C ALA A 177 0.76 -13.65 2.13
N ALA A 178 1.28 -14.83 1.80
CA ALA A 178 0.81 -16.09 2.39
C ALA A 178 1.00 -16.12 3.92
N LYS A 179 2.18 -15.72 4.42
CA LYS A 179 2.45 -15.72 5.87
C LYS A 179 1.66 -14.64 6.61
N ALA A 180 1.33 -13.54 5.96
CA ALA A 180 0.50 -12.49 6.56
C ALA A 180 -1.00 -12.80 6.55
N GLY A 181 -1.42 -13.91 5.91
CA GLY A 181 -2.82 -14.36 5.89
C GLY A 181 -3.61 -13.85 4.68
N TYR A 182 -2.94 -13.29 3.67
CA TYR A 182 -3.60 -12.84 2.45
C TYR A 182 -3.90 -14.02 1.53
N ALA A 183 -5.17 -14.24 1.21
CA ALA A 183 -5.61 -15.26 0.27
C ALA A 183 -5.18 -14.90 -1.16
N PHE A 184 -4.69 -15.88 -1.92
CA PHE A 184 -4.41 -15.72 -3.34
C PHE A 184 -5.74 -15.70 -4.13
N GLU A 185 -5.94 -14.68 -4.96
CA GLU A 185 -7.18 -14.53 -5.75
C GLU A 185 -6.97 -14.71 -7.25
N GLY A 186 -5.74 -14.55 -7.73
CA GLY A 186 -5.48 -14.76 -9.16
C GLY A 186 -4.21 -14.11 -9.68
N THR A 187 -4.00 -14.31 -10.98
CA THR A 187 -2.88 -13.75 -11.73
C THR A 187 -3.39 -12.84 -12.84
N MET A 188 -2.93 -11.60 -12.84
CA MET A 188 -3.19 -10.63 -13.90
C MET A 188 -2.02 -10.64 -14.88
N ARG A 189 -2.29 -10.93 -16.17
CA ARG A 189 -1.25 -11.04 -17.18
C ARG A 189 -0.75 -9.67 -17.62
N GLY A 190 0.60 -9.51 -17.68
CA GLY A 190 1.26 -8.31 -18.17
C GLY A 190 0.81 -7.02 -17.45
N ALA A 191 0.54 -7.10 -16.14
CA ALA A 191 -0.06 -5.99 -15.38
C ALA A 191 0.95 -5.05 -14.75
N LEU A 192 2.22 -5.46 -14.60
CA LEU A 192 3.28 -4.64 -14.01
C LEU A 192 4.40 -4.40 -15.01
N LEU A 193 4.74 -3.12 -15.22
CA LEU A 193 5.91 -2.74 -16.00
C LEU A 193 7.09 -2.51 -15.04
N HIS A 194 8.13 -3.33 -15.18
CA HIS A 194 9.42 -3.19 -14.51
C HIS A 194 10.51 -2.79 -15.49
N ALA A 195 11.72 -2.53 -15.01
CA ALA A 195 12.86 -2.13 -15.86
C ALA A 195 13.25 -3.19 -16.90
N ASP A 196 12.98 -4.46 -16.63
CA ASP A 196 13.24 -5.63 -17.48
C ASP A 196 12.03 -6.06 -18.33
N GLY A 197 10.91 -5.31 -18.27
CA GLY A 197 9.74 -5.56 -19.12
C GLY A 197 8.43 -5.75 -18.34
N TRP A 198 7.43 -6.27 -19.06
CA TRP A 198 6.11 -6.55 -18.49
C TRP A 198 6.10 -7.85 -17.72
N HIS A 199 5.58 -7.80 -16.49
CA HIS A 199 5.42 -8.95 -15.60
C HIS A 199 3.94 -9.26 -15.36
N ASP A 200 3.65 -10.54 -15.20
CA ASP A 200 2.40 -10.99 -14.60
C ASP A 200 2.39 -10.62 -13.13
N GLN A 201 1.22 -10.31 -12.61
CA GLN A 201 1.02 -9.86 -11.24
C GLN A 201 0.14 -10.85 -10.47
N HIS A 202 0.60 -11.29 -9.31
CA HIS A 202 -0.25 -11.96 -8.32
C HIS A 202 -1.08 -10.93 -7.56
N LEU A 203 -2.36 -11.24 -7.40
CA LEU A 203 -3.28 -10.53 -6.52
C LEU A 203 -3.56 -11.41 -5.31
N HIS A 204 -3.30 -10.87 -4.14
CA HIS A 204 -3.69 -11.43 -2.86
C HIS A 204 -4.59 -10.44 -2.12
N ALA A 205 -5.49 -10.93 -1.27
CA ALA A 205 -6.36 -10.08 -0.48
C ALA A 205 -6.56 -10.59 0.94
N LEU A 206 -6.87 -9.64 1.82
CA LEU A 206 -7.36 -9.88 3.16
C LEU A 206 -8.65 -9.08 3.33
N VAL A 207 -9.73 -9.75 3.69
CA VAL A 207 -11.06 -9.15 3.88
C VAL A 207 -11.38 -9.11 5.35
N ARG A 208 -12.09 -8.09 5.80
CA ARG A 208 -12.57 -8.00 7.19
C ARG A 208 -13.41 -9.23 7.53
N GLY A 209 -13.01 -9.97 8.55
CA GLY A 209 -13.64 -11.20 8.98
C GLY A 209 -12.94 -12.48 8.52
N ASP A 210 -11.87 -12.39 7.73
CA ASP A 210 -11.04 -13.55 7.35
C ASP A 210 -10.09 -13.99 8.48
N ALA A 211 -9.93 -13.20 9.54
CA ALA A 211 -8.97 -13.41 10.63
C ALA A 211 -9.64 -13.99 11.88
#